data_77aa0f562f96604c9b6f753d8d6fece3
#
_entry.id   77aa0f562f96604c9b6f753d8d6fece3
#
_cell.length_a   1.000
_cell.length_b   1.000
_cell.length_c   1.000
_cell.angle_alpha   90.00
_cell.angle_beta   90.00
_cell.angle_gamma   90.00
#
_symmetry.space_group_name_H-M   'P 1'
#
loop_
_entity.id
_entity.type
_entity.pdbx_description
1 polymer ?
#
loop_
_entity_poly.entity_id
_entity_poly.type
_entity_poly.pdbx_seq_one_letter_code
_entity_poly.pdbx_strand_id
1 'polypeptide(L)'
;MSFFCRERKRYRDRTSLERQLAGQSKWPFRVALIAELLIVITMITGLINGMDGEVLFVILLGLTTLILILFAWKTYRSRLNREMGLLMEQIHTMAEGSMESRIHEISEKSLLYPAFAELENIESAMQKSVEKQMQAERLKIDLITNVSHDLKTPLTSMVGYTDLLKKEDLTPAAQDYVEVISVKQEQLKEMIQSLFELSKSTSGTEKFQMEKMDMKRLIEQTLADMDDAIAQSNLSFRTALGDEPLPFLGDNGKMYRVIQNLVENILKYSLGGTRVYIDAGKENGEIFVTMKNISAYEMNFEAEEMMERFVRGDESRTSEGHGLGLAIASSYTANMGGRMELAADGDLFKSSCVSRRQARILQREKQPQKPDLHKNETEAGLQQEGSAEGF
;
A
#
# COMPACT_ATOMS: atom_id res chain seq x y z
N MET A 1 -16.18 7.13 5.52
CA MET A 1 -16.82 8.49 5.61
C MET A 1 -15.87 9.64 5.25
N SER A 2 -14.53 9.49 5.40
CA SER A 2 -13.55 10.55 5.07
C SER A 2 -13.33 10.78 3.57
N PHE A 3 -13.40 9.74 2.73
CA PHE A 3 -13.15 9.84 1.28
C PHE A 3 -14.24 10.63 0.54
N PHE A 4 -15.51 10.36 0.82
CA PHE A 4 -16.65 11.12 0.25
C PHE A 4 -16.69 12.57 0.72
N CYS A 5 -16.20 12.86 1.93
CA CYS A 5 -16.13 14.23 2.43
C CYS A 5 -15.00 15.02 1.75
N ARG A 6 -13.87 14.36 1.41
CA ARG A 6 -12.76 14.95 0.62
C ARG A 6 -13.17 15.23 -0.82
N GLU A 7 -13.86 14.30 -1.49
CA GLU A 7 -14.37 14.54 -2.85
C GLU A 7 -15.40 15.66 -2.92
N ARG A 8 -16.34 15.74 -1.97
CA ARG A 8 -17.28 16.87 -1.89
C ARG A 8 -16.58 18.20 -1.62
N LYS A 9 -15.51 18.21 -0.83
CA LYS A 9 -14.71 19.41 -0.58
C LYS A 9 -13.94 19.82 -1.84
N ARG A 10 -13.31 18.86 -2.55
CA ARG A 10 -12.65 19.09 -3.85
C ARG A 10 -13.63 19.64 -4.91
N TYR A 11 -14.81 19.07 -5.03
CA TYR A 11 -15.83 19.52 -5.98
C TYR A 11 -16.35 20.92 -5.63
N ARG A 12 -16.50 21.23 -4.35
CA ARG A 12 -16.92 22.56 -3.88
C ARG A 12 -15.82 23.60 -4.09
N ASP A 13 -14.57 23.24 -3.91
CA ASP A 13 -13.43 24.14 -4.11
C ASP A 13 -13.17 24.39 -5.60
N ARG A 14 -13.35 23.39 -6.48
CA ARG A 14 -13.37 23.58 -7.94
C ARG A 14 -14.48 24.54 -8.39
N THR A 15 -15.68 24.36 -7.91
CA THR A 15 -16.80 25.26 -8.25
C THR A 15 -16.63 26.67 -7.70
N SER A 16 -15.91 26.85 -6.58
CA SER A 16 -15.58 28.17 -6.05
C SER A 16 -14.48 28.85 -6.90
N LEU A 17 -13.47 28.11 -7.32
CA LEU A 17 -12.42 28.61 -8.22
C LEU A 17 -12.96 28.95 -9.62
N GLU A 18 -13.80 28.09 -10.19
CA GLU A 18 -14.47 28.34 -11.46
C GLU A 18 -15.43 29.53 -11.38
N ARG A 19 -16.12 29.76 -10.26
CA ARG A 19 -16.93 30.96 -10.03
C ARG A 19 -16.09 32.22 -9.87
N GLN A 20 -14.94 32.13 -9.20
CA GLN A 20 -14.00 33.25 -9.13
C GLN A 20 -13.42 33.59 -10.52
N LEU A 21 -13.07 32.57 -11.33
CA LEU A 21 -12.56 32.74 -12.69
C LEU A 21 -13.66 33.25 -13.64
N ALA A 22 -14.90 32.75 -13.53
CA ALA A 22 -16.04 33.25 -14.30
C ALA A 22 -16.46 34.69 -13.90
N GLY A 23 -16.32 35.03 -12.62
CA GLY A 23 -16.51 36.40 -12.13
C GLY A 23 -15.45 37.36 -12.68
N GLN A 24 -14.23 36.90 -12.89
CA GLN A 24 -13.16 37.68 -13.50
C GLN A 24 -13.35 37.91 -15.02
N SER A 25 -14.06 37.03 -15.74
CA SER A 25 -14.29 37.15 -17.18
C SER A 25 -15.22 38.34 -17.56
N LYS A 26 -16.10 38.76 -16.67
CA LYS A 26 -17.01 39.89 -16.89
C LYS A 26 -16.38 41.26 -16.62
N TRP A 27 -15.21 41.30 -15.97
CA TRP A 27 -14.57 42.55 -15.60
C TRP A 27 -13.96 43.31 -16.79
N PRO A 28 -13.30 42.69 -17.80
CA PRO A 28 -12.80 43.40 -18.96
C PRO A 28 -13.93 44.10 -19.74
N PHE A 29 -15.11 43.49 -19.81
CA PHE A 29 -16.28 44.07 -20.43
C PHE A 29 -16.78 45.32 -19.68
N ARG A 30 -16.80 45.26 -18.34
CA ARG A 30 -17.17 46.41 -17.50
C ARG A 30 -16.15 47.52 -17.59
N VAL A 31 -14.84 47.21 -17.64
CA VAL A 31 -13.77 48.21 -17.80
C VAL A 31 -13.82 48.86 -19.17
N ALA A 32 -14.09 48.11 -20.25
CA ALA A 32 -14.25 48.64 -21.59
C ALA A 32 -15.47 49.59 -21.64
N LEU A 33 -16.59 49.22 -21.04
CA LEU A 33 -17.81 50.03 -21.01
C LEU A 33 -17.62 51.32 -20.20
N ILE A 34 -16.92 51.28 -19.05
CA ILE A 34 -16.56 52.46 -18.26
C ILE A 34 -15.60 53.36 -19.03
N ALA A 35 -14.67 52.77 -19.75
CA ALA A 35 -13.71 53.48 -20.57
C ALA A 35 -14.39 54.21 -21.75
N GLU A 36 -15.28 53.56 -22.46
CA GLU A 36 -16.08 54.22 -23.50
C GLU A 36 -16.92 55.36 -22.93
N LEU A 37 -17.54 55.18 -21.75
CA LEU A 37 -18.32 56.23 -21.09
C LEU A 37 -17.41 57.43 -20.72
N LEU A 38 -16.21 57.20 -20.21
CA LEU A 38 -15.22 58.26 -19.88
C LEU A 38 -14.75 59.00 -21.14
N ILE A 39 -14.53 58.32 -22.27
CA ILE A 39 -14.18 58.90 -23.54
C ILE A 39 -15.26 59.83 -24.03
N VAL A 40 -16.53 59.38 -23.98
CA VAL A 40 -17.73 60.15 -24.37
C VAL A 40 -17.89 61.37 -23.47
N ILE A 41 -17.75 61.25 -22.16
CA ILE A 41 -17.85 62.35 -21.21
C ILE A 41 -16.74 63.40 -21.47
N THR A 42 -15.49 62.96 -21.72
CA THR A 42 -14.36 63.84 -22.00
C THR A 42 -14.57 64.57 -23.31
N MET A 43 -15.12 63.90 -24.31
CA MET A 43 -15.47 64.53 -25.60
C MET A 43 -16.56 65.59 -25.47
N ILE A 44 -17.64 65.31 -24.71
CA ILE A 44 -18.72 66.26 -24.46
C ILE A 44 -18.22 67.46 -23.65
N THR A 45 -17.44 67.27 -22.59
CA THR A 45 -16.89 68.35 -21.74
C THR A 45 -15.90 69.21 -22.51
N GLY A 46 -15.08 68.63 -23.39
CA GLY A 46 -14.15 69.34 -24.25
C GLY A 46 -14.89 70.24 -25.26
N LEU A 47 -15.96 69.71 -25.87
CA LEU A 47 -16.82 70.49 -26.79
C LEU A 47 -17.52 71.66 -26.08
N ILE A 48 -18.04 71.46 -24.85
CA ILE A 48 -18.73 72.49 -24.05
C ILE A 48 -17.72 73.60 -23.63
N ASN A 49 -16.51 73.25 -23.31
CA ASN A 49 -15.50 74.23 -22.82
C ASN A 49 -14.69 74.90 -23.95
N GLY A 50 -15.00 74.65 -25.23
CA GLY A 50 -14.37 75.28 -26.37
C GLY A 50 -12.88 74.94 -26.53
N MET A 51 -12.46 73.75 -26.13
CA MET A 51 -11.09 73.29 -26.29
C MET A 51 -10.73 73.11 -27.77
N ASP A 52 -9.49 73.43 -28.13
CA ASP A 52 -8.98 73.18 -29.47
C ASP A 52 -9.03 71.70 -29.81
N GLY A 53 -9.52 71.35 -31.00
CA GLY A 53 -9.74 69.98 -31.46
C GLY A 53 -8.45 69.14 -31.43
N GLU A 54 -7.28 69.73 -31.63
CA GLU A 54 -6.01 69.02 -31.55
C GLU A 54 -5.66 68.58 -30.14
N VAL A 55 -5.92 69.37 -29.11
CA VAL A 55 -5.69 69.03 -27.71
C VAL A 55 -6.63 67.92 -27.26
N LEU A 56 -7.91 67.99 -27.67
CA LEU A 56 -8.88 66.98 -27.37
C LEU A 56 -8.51 65.61 -28.01
N PHE A 57 -8.00 65.66 -29.25
CA PHE A 57 -7.53 64.45 -29.95
C PHE A 57 -6.36 63.78 -29.23
N VAL A 58 -5.36 64.53 -28.77
CA VAL A 58 -4.21 63.99 -28.02
C VAL A 58 -4.61 63.33 -26.68
N ILE A 59 -5.55 63.98 -25.95
CA ILE A 59 -6.07 63.42 -24.69
C ILE A 59 -6.85 62.11 -24.94
N LEU A 60 -7.67 62.05 -25.94
CA LEU A 60 -8.41 60.83 -26.32
C LEU A 60 -7.48 59.71 -26.76
N LEU A 61 -6.45 60.03 -27.55
CA LEU A 61 -5.44 59.07 -27.97
C LEU A 61 -4.66 58.53 -26.75
N GLY A 62 -4.28 59.36 -25.81
CA GLY A 62 -3.61 58.98 -24.56
C GLY A 62 -4.49 58.10 -23.70
N LEU A 63 -5.79 58.39 -23.54
CA LEU A 63 -6.76 57.60 -22.83
C LEU A 63 -6.95 56.20 -23.46
N THR A 64 -7.11 56.15 -24.77
CA THR A 64 -7.28 54.88 -25.48
C THR A 64 -6.05 53.97 -25.37
N THR A 65 -4.84 54.52 -25.51
CA THR A 65 -3.57 53.79 -25.35
C THR A 65 -3.43 53.25 -23.91
N LEU A 66 -3.73 54.07 -22.89
CA LEU A 66 -3.71 53.63 -21.49
C LEU A 66 -4.67 52.44 -21.22
N ILE A 67 -5.88 52.56 -21.77
CA ILE A 67 -6.89 51.48 -21.64
C ILE A 67 -6.43 50.20 -22.30
N LEU A 68 -5.83 50.25 -23.49
CA LEU A 68 -5.29 49.10 -24.19
C LEU A 68 -4.16 48.45 -23.39
N ILE A 69 -3.26 49.25 -22.80
CA ILE A 69 -2.16 48.78 -21.94
C ILE A 69 -2.73 48.05 -20.70
N LEU A 70 -3.68 48.66 -20.01
CA LEU A 70 -4.31 48.06 -18.83
C LEU A 70 -5.07 46.76 -19.16
N PHE A 71 -5.74 46.71 -20.31
CA PHE A 71 -6.40 45.52 -20.81
C PHE A 71 -5.41 44.40 -21.13
N ALA A 72 -4.32 44.71 -21.86
CA ALA A 72 -3.27 43.78 -22.17
C ALA A 72 -2.58 43.23 -20.90
N TRP A 73 -2.26 44.14 -19.95
CA TRP A 73 -1.67 43.75 -18.67
C TRP A 73 -2.58 42.82 -17.87
N LYS A 74 -3.87 43.09 -17.84
CA LYS A 74 -4.84 42.24 -17.13
C LYS A 74 -5.01 40.87 -17.78
N THR A 75 -5.08 40.80 -19.10
CA THR A 75 -5.18 39.52 -19.81
C THR A 75 -3.93 38.67 -19.59
N TYR A 76 -2.76 39.30 -19.65
CA TYR A 76 -1.49 38.65 -19.35
C TYR A 76 -1.43 38.12 -17.91
N ARG A 77 -1.81 38.93 -16.93
CA ARG A 77 -1.82 38.56 -15.52
C ARG A 77 -2.82 37.44 -15.23
N SER A 78 -4.00 37.47 -15.84
CA SER A 78 -5.01 36.44 -15.70
C SER A 78 -4.53 35.10 -16.24
N ARG A 79 -3.83 35.12 -17.38
CA ARG A 79 -3.22 33.93 -17.97
C ARG A 79 -2.13 33.35 -17.07
N LEU A 80 -1.23 34.19 -16.59
CA LEU A 80 -0.15 33.77 -15.68
C LEU A 80 -0.69 33.16 -14.38
N ASN A 81 -1.72 33.78 -13.78
CA ASN A 81 -2.34 33.24 -12.56
C ASN A 81 -2.98 31.86 -12.80
N ARG A 82 -3.56 31.64 -13.99
CA ARG A 82 -4.13 30.33 -14.35
C ARG A 82 -3.03 29.27 -14.48
N GLU A 83 -1.95 29.61 -15.18
CA GLU A 83 -0.81 28.72 -15.39
C GLU A 83 -0.10 28.38 -14.06
N MET A 84 0.05 29.37 -13.15
CA MET A 84 0.54 29.13 -11.78
C MET A 84 -0.38 28.21 -10.98
N GLY A 85 -1.71 28.34 -11.13
CA GLY A 85 -2.67 27.46 -10.49
C GLY A 85 -2.52 26.01 -10.95
N LEU A 86 -2.34 25.77 -12.26
CA LEU A 86 -2.09 24.47 -12.83
C LEU A 86 -0.77 23.85 -12.33
N LEU A 87 0.30 24.68 -12.24
CA LEU A 87 1.59 24.24 -11.72
C LEU A 87 1.48 23.75 -10.27
N MET A 88 0.81 24.54 -9.42
CA MET A 88 0.60 24.17 -8.02
C MET A 88 -0.27 22.92 -7.88
N GLU A 89 -1.30 22.76 -8.73
CA GLU A 89 -2.13 21.57 -8.73
C GLU A 89 -1.32 20.33 -9.17
N GLN A 90 -0.45 20.45 -10.17
CA GLN A 90 0.43 19.35 -10.60
C GLN A 90 1.41 18.93 -9.51
N ILE A 91 2.07 19.90 -8.87
CA ILE A 91 2.97 19.62 -7.73
C ILE A 91 2.20 18.90 -6.60
N HIS A 92 0.97 19.32 -6.31
CA HIS A 92 0.17 18.71 -5.26
C HIS A 92 -0.26 17.28 -5.62
N THR A 93 -0.68 17.04 -6.87
CA THR A 93 -1.04 15.68 -7.34
C THR A 93 0.15 14.75 -7.37
N MET A 94 1.34 15.23 -7.75
CA MET A 94 2.59 14.48 -7.64
C MET A 94 2.92 14.09 -6.19
N ALA A 95 2.75 15.02 -5.25
CA ALA A 95 2.96 14.75 -3.81
C ALA A 95 1.96 13.72 -3.25
N GLU A 96 0.77 13.59 -3.84
CA GLU A 96 -0.24 12.56 -3.51
C GLU A 96 0.00 11.22 -4.25
N GLY A 97 1.05 11.12 -5.07
CA GLY A 97 1.41 9.92 -5.83
C GLY A 97 0.64 9.72 -7.15
N SER A 98 -0.10 10.73 -7.61
CA SER A 98 -0.73 10.71 -8.93
C SER A 98 0.21 11.33 -9.95
N MET A 99 0.51 10.57 -11.00
CA MET A 99 1.43 10.96 -12.08
C MET A 99 0.64 11.27 -13.35
N GLU A 100 -0.04 12.43 -13.38
CA GLU A 100 -0.76 12.92 -14.56
C GLU A 100 -0.11 14.22 -15.02
N SER A 101 0.63 14.21 -16.14
CA SER A 101 1.24 15.40 -16.73
C SER A 101 0.17 16.30 -17.36
N ARG A 102 0.24 17.60 -17.06
CA ARG A 102 -0.65 18.63 -17.62
C ARG A 102 0.07 19.60 -18.56
N ILE A 103 1.26 19.27 -19.03
CA ILE A 103 2.04 20.11 -19.95
C ILE A 103 1.24 20.45 -21.21
N HIS A 104 0.36 19.56 -21.67
CA HIS A 104 -0.49 19.74 -22.84
C HIS A 104 -1.50 20.89 -22.72
N GLU A 105 -1.82 21.32 -21.49
CA GLU A 105 -2.70 22.45 -21.23
C GLU A 105 -1.99 23.80 -21.32
N ILE A 106 -0.66 23.81 -21.45
CA ILE A 106 0.19 25.01 -21.43
C ILE A 106 0.77 25.26 -22.81
N SER A 107 0.73 26.51 -23.24
CA SER A 107 1.34 26.92 -24.51
C SER A 107 2.87 26.88 -24.41
N GLU A 108 3.56 26.36 -25.42
CA GLU A 108 5.03 26.38 -25.54
C GLU A 108 5.66 27.78 -25.45
N LYS A 109 4.85 28.83 -25.74
CA LYS A 109 5.27 30.23 -25.61
C LYS A 109 5.07 30.82 -24.21
N SER A 110 4.60 30.01 -23.26
CA SER A 110 4.41 30.43 -21.87
C SER A 110 5.78 30.61 -21.17
N LEU A 111 5.84 31.60 -20.28
CA LEU A 111 7.00 31.80 -19.37
C LEU A 111 7.18 30.59 -18.44
N LEU A 112 6.11 29.86 -18.10
CA LEU A 112 6.14 28.72 -17.18
C LEU A 112 6.33 27.37 -17.90
N TYR A 113 6.34 27.35 -19.24
CA TYR A 113 6.54 26.10 -20.01
C TYR A 113 7.82 25.34 -19.61
N PRO A 114 8.98 25.98 -19.41
CA PRO A 114 10.19 25.27 -18.95
C PRO A 114 9.99 24.58 -17.59
N ALA A 115 9.23 25.19 -16.66
CA ALA A 115 8.97 24.62 -15.36
C ALA A 115 8.06 23.36 -15.45
N PHE A 116 7.06 23.40 -16.32
CA PHE A 116 6.24 22.21 -16.60
C PHE A 116 7.04 21.09 -17.27
N ALA A 117 7.91 21.42 -18.22
CA ALA A 117 8.79 20.44 -18.88
C ALA A 117 9.76 19.78 -17.88
N GLU A 118 10.28 20.55 -16.92
CA GLU A 118 11.14 20.02 -15.87
C GLU A 118 10.39 19.11 -14.91
N LEU A 119 9.16 19.47 -14.52
CA LEU A 119 8.29 18.61 -13.72
C LEU A 119 7.97 17.29 -14.45
N GLU A 120 7.68 17.32 -15.74
CA GLU A 120 7.45 16.11 -16.54
C GLU A 120 8.70 15.21 -16.61
N ASN A 121 9.90 15.81 -16.71
CA ASN A 121 11.15 15.07 -16.64
C ASN A 121 11.34 14.41 -15.27
N ILE A 122 11.07 15.13 -14.19
CA ILE A 122 11.13 14.59 -12.81
C ILE A 122 10.13 13.44 -12.65
N GLU A 123 8.89 13.63 -13.11
CA GLU A 123 7.83 12.62 -13.07
C GLU A 123 8.26 11.34 -13.82
N SER A 124 8.76 11.48 -15.05
CA SER A 124 9.24 10.37 -15.86
C SER A 124 10.45 9.65 -15.23
N ALA A 125 11.37 10.41 -14.64
CA ALA A 125 12.52 9.83 -13.94
C ALA A 125 12.11 9.08 -12.67
N MET A 126 11.16 9.62 -11.91
CA MET A 126 10.60 8.99 -10.73
C MET A 126 9.85 7.70 -11.09
N GLN A 127 9.01 7.73 -12.14
CA GLN A 127 8.31 6.56 -12.63
C GLN A 127 9.27 5.46 -13.06
N LYS A 128 10.32 5.79 -13.84
CA LYS A 128 11.37 4.83 -14.22
C LYS A 128 12.13 4.27 -13.02
N SER A 129 12.36 5.09 -11.99
CA SER A 129 13.03 4.64 -10.77
C SER A 129 12.17 3.64 -9.99
N VAL A 130 10.87 3.93 -9.83
CA VAL A 130 9.91 3.02 -9.19
C VAL A 130 9.79 1.72 -9.98
N GLU A 131 9.70 1.81 -11.31
CA GLU A 131 9.61 0.64 -12.19
C GLU A 131 10.85 -0.26 -12.10
N LYS A 132 12.06 0.34 -12.10
CA LYS A 132 13.31 -0.38 -11.88
C LYS A 132 13.37 -1.04 -10.50
N GLN A 133 12.91 -0.35 -9.47
CA GLN A 133 12.87 -0.89 -8.11
C GLN A 133 11.90 -2.08 -8.04
N MET A 134 10.72 -1.97 -8.65
CA MET A 134 9.76 -3.08 -8.73
C MET A 134 10.33 -4.27 -9.54
N GLN A 135 11.04 -4.02 -10.65
CA GLN A 135 11.70 -5.07 -11.42
C GLN A 135 12.79 -5.77 -10.59
N ALA A 136 13.63 -5.01 -9.88
CA ALA A 136 14.67 -5.58 -9.02
C ALA A 136 14.07 -6.44 -7.91
N GLU A 137 12.97 -5.99 -7.29
CA GLU A 137 12.26 -6.74 -6.25
C GLU A 137 11.64 -8.03 -6.82
N ARG A 138 11.01 -7.98 -8.00
CA ARG A 138 10.49 -9.17 -8.70
C ARG A 138 11.60 -10.17 -9.04
N LEU A 139 12.71 -9.69 -9.61
CA LEU A 139 13.86 -10.55 -9.92
C LEU A 139 14.43 -11.22 -8.66
N LYS A 140 14.52 -10.50 -7.54
CA LYS A 140 14.95 -11.05 -6.25
C LYS A 140 14.02 -12.17 -5.79
N ILE A 141 12.70 -11.97 -5.90
CA ILE A 141 11.67 -12.95 -5.53
C ILE A 141 11.75 -14.18 -6.46
N ASP A 142 11.85 -13.98 -7.77
CA ASP A 142 11.95 -15.07 -8.76
C ASP A 142 13.22 -15.89 -8.56
N LEU A 143 14.38 -15.24 -8.29
CA LEU A 143 15.62 -15.91 -7.96
C LEU A 143 15.49 -16.77 -6.69
N ILE A 144 14.92 -16.23 -5.61
CA ILE A 144 14.70 -16.96 -4.36
C ILE A 144 13.78 -18.15 -4.59
N THR A 145 12.70 -17.98 -5.36
CA THR A 145 11.75 -19.06 -5.67
C THR A 145 12.40 -20.17 -6.48
N ASN A 146 13.15 -19.83 -7.52
CA ASN A 146 13.82 -20.80 -8.39
C ASN A 146 14.93 -21.54 -7.63
N VAL A 147 15.78 -20.81 -6.89
CA VAL A 147 16.86 -21.41 -6.07
C VAL A 147 16.28 -22.35 -5.02
N SER A 148 15.17 -21.96 -4.35
CA SER A 148 14.50 -22.81 -3.35
C SER A 148 13.99 -24.12 -3.97
N HIS A 149 13.39 -24.04 -5.17
CA HIS A 149 12.95 -25.22 -5.91
C HIS A 149 14.12 -26.14 -6.29
N ASP A 150 15.21 -25.56 -6.80
CA ASP A 150 16.38 -26.31 -7.27
C ASP A 150 17.18 -26.93 -6.12
N LEU A 151 17.12 -26.33 -4.92
CA LEU A 151 17.70 -26.90 -3.70
C LEU A 151 16.85 -28.01 -3.10
N LYS A 152 15.52 -27.98 -3.27
CA LYS A 152 14.63 -29.01 -2.71
C LYS A 152 14.91 -30.39 -3.28
N THR A 153 15.21 -30.51 -4.56
CA THR A 153 15.42 -31.79 -5.24
C THR A 153 16.66 -32.54 -4.73
N PRO A 154 17.89 -31.96 -4.70
CA PRO A 154 19.07 -32.64 -4.15
C PRO A 154 18.93 -32.92 -2.66
N LEU A 155 18.27 -32.02 -1.91
CA LEU A 155 18.05 -32.22 -0.49
C LEU A 155 17.13 -33.43 -0.23
N THR A 156 16.04 -33.57 -0.99
CA THR A 156 15.16 -34.75 -0.90
C THR A 156 15.92 -36.04 -1.16
N SER A 157 16.83 -36.03 -2.13
CA SER A 157 17.68 -37.19 -2.43
C SER A 157 18.68 -37.49 -1.26
N MET A 158 19.29 -36.46 -0.68
CA MET A 158 20.18 -36.62 0.49
C MET A 158 19.45 -37.20 1.68
N VAL A 159 18.22 -36.70 1.98
CA VAL A 159 17.38 -37.26 3.06
C VAL A 159 17.09 -38.74 2.80
N GLY A 160 16.68 -39.10 1.57
CA GLY A 160 16.43 -40.49 1.20
C GLY A 160 17.63 -41.42 1.40
N TYR A 161 18.83 -40.98 1.01
CA TYR A 161 20.05 -41.78 1.25
C TYR A 161 20.42 -41.87 2.73
N THR A 162 20.23 -40.82 3.50
CA THR A 162 20.46 -40.85 4.95
C THR A 162 19.48 -41.80 5.64
N ASP A 163 18.22 -41.85 5.22
CA ASP A 163 17.21 -42.78 5.74
C ASP A 163 17.54 -44.26 5.37
N LEU A 164 18.17 -44.48 4.21
CA LEU A 164 18.67 -45.81 3.84
C LEU A 164 19.87 -46.20 4.71
N LEU A 165 20.82 -45.28 4.94
CA LEU A 165 21.99 -45.51 5.81
C LEU A 165 21.56 -45.83 7.25
N LYS A 166 20.52 -45.21 7.78
CA LYS A 166 19.96 -45.52 9.13
C LYS A 166 19.44 -46.96 9.26
N LYS A 167 19.15 -47.64 8.14
CA LYS A 167 18.67 -49.03 8.12
C LYS A 167 19.80 -50.05 7.98
N GLU A 168 21.04 -49.63 7.71
CA GLU A 168 22.20 -50.51 7.61
C GLU A 168 22.85 -50.73 8.97
N ASP A 169 23.58 -51.82 9.10
CA ASP A 169 24.37 -52.13 10.30
C ASP A 169 25.58 -51.20 10.40
N LEU A 170 25.42 -50.08 11.07
CA LEU A 170 26.43 -49.06 11.26
C LEU A 170 27.18 -49.25 12.58
N THR A 171 28.46 -48.87 12.60
CA THR A 171 29.19 -48.74 13.87
C THR A 171 28.59 -47.60 14.71
N PRO A 172 28.70 -47.64 16.06
CA PRO A 172 28.15 -46.56 16.91
C PRO A 172 28.58 -45.16 16.48
N ALA A 173 29.85 -44.97 16.13
CA ALA A 173 30.35 -43.68 15.63
C ALA A 173 29.72 -43.27 14.28
N ALA A 174 29.47 -44.24 13.40
CA ALA A 174 28.80 -43.94 12.13
C ALA A 174 27.32 -43.61 12.35
N GLN A 175 26.63 -44.21 13.31
CA GLN A 175 25.26 -43.86 13.70
C GLN A 175 25.21 -42.42 14.21
N ASP A 176 26.12 -42.00 15.07
CA ASP A 176 26.19 -40.61 15.56
C ASP A 176 26.38 -39.60 14.40
N TYR A 177 27.22 -39.92 13.43
CA TYR A 177 27.42 -39.05 12.24
C TYR A 177 26.16 -38.98 11.38
N VAL A 178 25.51 -40.11 11.14
CA VAL A 178 24.26 -40.15 10.36
C VAL A 178 23.15 -39.36 11.07
N GLU A 179 23.07 -39.41 12.40
CA GLU A 179 22.10 -38.63 13.16
C GLU A 179 22.38 -37.13 13.04
N VAL A 180 23.64 -36.69 13.19
CA VAL A 180 24.04 -35.30 13.00
C VAL A 180 23.69 -34.81 11.57
N ILE A 181 23.99 -35.62 10.55
CA ILE A 181 23.66 -35.29 9.15
C ILE A 181 22.14 -35.15 8.98
N SER A 182 21.36 -36.07 9.53
CA SER A 182 19.91 -36.09 9.48
C SER A 182 19.31 -34.81 10.07
N VAL A 183 19.77 -34.40 11.25
CA VAL A 183 19.35 -33.17 11.91
C VAL A 183 19.69 -31.93 11.05
N LYS A 184 20.88 -31.88 10.47
CA LYS A 184 21.28 -30.75 9.61
C LYS A 184 20.52 -30.71 8.29
N GLN A 185 20.15 -31.87 7.74
CA GLN A 185 19.29 -31.93 6.54
C GLN A 185 17.89 -31.44 6.82
N GLU A 186 17.29 -31.79 7.95
CA GLU A 186 15.95 -31.31 8.31
C GLU A 186 15.97 -29.80 8.55
N GLN A 187 16.97 -29.28 9.25
CA GLN A 187 17.18 -27.83 9.41
C GLN A 187 17.28 -27.10 8.05
N LEU A 188 18.04 -27.65 7.09
CA LEU A 188 18.18 -27.06 5.76
C LEU A 188 16.85 -27.11 4.97
N LYS A 189 16.10 -28.19 5.10
CA LYS A 189 14.79 -28.35 4.47
C LYS A 189 13.79 -27.32 4.98
N GLU A 190 13.73 -27.10 6.30
CA GLU A 190 12.89 -26.08 6.93
C GLU A 190 13.28 -24.66 6.48
N MET A 191 14.61 -24.39 6.36
CA MET A 191 15.11 -23.11 5.88
C MET A 191 14.66 -22.84 4.43
N ILE A 192 14.83 -23.80 3.53
CA ILE A 192 14.43 -23.67 2.13
C ILE A 192 12.92 -23.49 2.03
N GLN A 193 12.14 -24.22 2.81
CA GLN A 193 10.69 -24.10 2.85
C GLN A 193 10.26 -22.70 3.33
N SER A 194 10.86 -22.21 4.41
CA SER A 194 10.58 -20.88 4.96
C SER A 194 10.95 -19.77 3.97
N LEU A 195 12.08 -19.91 3.26
CA LEU A 195 12.50 -18.96 2.22
C LEU A 195 11.51 -18.93 1.06
N PHE A 196 11.01 -20.09 0.65
CA PHE A 196 10.01 -20.20 -0.40
C PHE A 196 8.65 -19.58 0.02
N GLU A 197 8.20 -19.83 1.27
CA GLU A 197 6.99 -19.22 1.83
C GLU A 197 7.12 -17.69 1.87
N LEU A 198 8.25 -17.17 2.34
CA LEU A 198 8.49 -15.73 2.38
C LEU A 198 8.50 -15.11 0.99
N SER A 199 9.18 -15.74 0.03
CA SER A 199 9.22 -15.28 -1.36
C SER A 199 7.81 -15.20 -1.97
N LYS A 200 6.99 -16.24 -1.80
CA LYS A 200 5.61 -16.25 -2.29
C LYS A 200 4.73 -15.20 -1.62
N SER A 201 4.84 -15.07 -0.31
CA SER A 201 4.02 -14.12 0.44
C SER A 201 4.36 -12.66 0.11
N THR A 202 5.63 -12.37 -0.20
CA THR A 202 6.08 -11.01 -0.56
C THR A 202 5.77 -10.65 -2.01
N SER A 203 5.70 -11.63 -2.92
CA SER A 203 5.42 -11.40 -4.35
C SER A 203 3.99 -10.96 -4.65
N GLY A 204 3.07 -11.08 -3.70
CA GLY A 204 1.64 -10.80 -3.90
C GLY A 204 0.96 -11.75 -4.90
N THR A 205 1.66 -12.81 -5.33
CA THR A 205 1.11 -13.82 -6.28
C THR A 205 0.32 -14.91 -5.57
N GLU A 206 0.46 -15.02 -4.26
CA GLU A 206 -0.23 -16.03 -3.46
C GLU A 206 -1.71 -15.67 -3.28
N LYS A 207 -2.59 -16.60 -3.63
CA LYS A 207 -4.03 -16.44 -3.44
C LYS A 207 -4.41 -16.89 -2.03
N PHE A 208 -5.01 -15.98 -1.27
CA PHE A 208 -5.53 -16.26 0.07
C PHE A 208 -6.99 -16.70 -0.02
N GLN A 209 -7.32 -17.80 0.65
CA GLN A 209 -8.71 -18.29 0.77
C GLN A 209 -9.35 -17.66 2.01
N MET A 210 -9.90 -16.46 1.84
CA MET A 210 -10.47 -15.68 2.94
C MET A 210 -11.80 -16.25 3.38
N GLU A 211 -11.87 -16.75 4.62
CA GLU A 211 -13.08 -17.34 5.23
C GLU A 211 -13.31 -16.80 6.65
N LYS A 212 -14.53 -16.98 7.16
CA LYS A 212 -14.84 -16.62 8.54
C LYS A 212 -14.36 -17.75 9.46
N MET A 213 -13.53 -17.38 10.43
CA MET A 213 -12.98 -18.28 11.41
C MET A 213 -12.97 -17.65 12.79
N ASP A 214 -12.67 -18.45 13.81
CA ASP A 214 -12.58 -18.03 15.19
C ASP A 214 -11.13 -18.08 15.66
N MET A 215 -10.56 -16.92 15.97
CA MET A 215 -9.17 -16.78 16.42
C MET A 215 -8.90 -17.57 17.71
N LYS A 216 -9.87 -17.61 18.64
CA LYS A 216 -9.73 -18.36 19.88
C LYS A 216 -9.50 -19.85 19.59
N ARG A 217 -10.36 -20.45 18.76
CA ARG A 217 -10.24 -21.87 18.37
C ARG A 217 -8.92 -22.15 17.65
N LEU A 218 -8.49 -21.24 16.79
CA LEU A 218 -7.25 -21.38 16.06
C LEU A 218 -6.03 -21.39 16.99
N ILE A 219 -6.00 -20.50 17.99
CA ILE A 219 -4.93 -20.49 19.01
C ILE A 219 -4.97 -21.79 19.83
N GLU A 220 -6.14 -22.19 20.32
CA GLU A 220 -6.29 -23.43 21.10
C GLU A 220 -5.84 -24.66 20.30
N GLN A 221 -6.21 -24.76 19.02
CA GLN A 221 -5.76 -25.83 18.13
C GLN A 221 -4.23 -25.81 17.94
N THR A 222 -3.65 -24.64 17.63
CA THR A 222 -2.20 -24.55 17.41
C THR A 222 -1.41 -24.94 18.66
N LEU A 223 -1.87 -24.53 19.85
CA LEU A 223 -1.22 -24.89 21.10
C LEU A 223 -1.36 -26.40 21.39
N ALA A 224 -2.51 -27.00 21.07
CA ALA A 224 -2.70 -28.45 21.23
C ALA A 224 -1.83 -29.25 20.25
N ASP A 225 -1.68 -28.80 19.01
CA ASP A 225 -0.80 -29.45 18.01
C ASP A 225 0.70 -29.35 18.41
N MET A 226 1.07 -28.37 19.26
CA MET A 226 2.43 -28.14 19.72
C MET A 226 2.65 -28.59 21.20
N ASP A 227 1.72 -29.31 21.81
CA ASP A 227 1.74 -29.64 23.24
C ASP A 227 3.01 -30.39 23.67
N ASP A 228 3.49 -31.33 22.87
CA ASP A 228 4.73 -32.07 23.14
C ASP A 228 5.94 -31.14 23.20
N ALA A 229 6.07 -30.21 22.26
CA ALA A 229 7.16 -29.24 22.24
C ALA A 229 7.07 -28.24 23.41
N ILE A 230 5.86 -27.82 23.73
CA ILE A 230 5.58 -26.95 24.88
C ILE A 230 5.93 -27.66 26.18
N ALA A 231 5.54 -28.91 26.36
CA ALA A 231 5.84 -29.68 27.57
C ALA A 231 7.35 -29.89 27.78
N GLN A 232 8.12 -30.04 26.68
CA GLN A 232 9.59 -30.19 26.73
C GLN A 232 10.36 -28.87 26.97
N SER A 233 9.73 -27.70 26.75
CA SER A 233 10.40 -26.39 26.76
C SER A 233 10.72 -25.85 28.14
N ASN A 234 10.22 -26.44 29.22
CA ASN A 234 10.29 -25.89 30.59
C ASN A 234 9.66 -24.47 30.71
N LEU A 235 8.68 -24.12 29.87
CA LEU A 235 7.94 -22.87 29.88
C LEU A 235 6.53 -23.08 30.42
N SER A 236 5.97 -22.05 31.12
CA SER A 236 4.61 -22.10 31.65
C SER A 236 3.68 -21.20 30.85
N PHE A 237 2.90 -21.77 29.94
CA PHE A 237 1.95 -21.02 29.12
C PHE A 237 0.73 -20.61 29.93
N ARG A 238 0.31 -19.36 29.80
CA ARG A 238 -0.87 -18.74 30.40
C ARG A 238 -1.69 -18.06 29.32
N THR A 239 -2.88 -18.58 29.08
CA THR A 239 -3.79 -18.07 28.04
C THR A 239 -4.92 -17.26 28.66
N ALA A 240 -5.23 -16.09 28.08
CA ALA A 240 -6.37 -15.24 28.42
C ALA A 240 -7.13 -14.92 27.12
N LEU A 241 -7.95 -15.87 26.66
CA LEU A 241 -8.65 -15.79 25.37
C LEU A 241 -10.12 -15.32 25.52
N GLY A 242 -10.56 -15.00 26.74
CA GLY A 242 -11.94 -14.64 27.03
C GLY A 242 -12.93 -15.82 26.79
N ASP A 243 -14.22 -15.60 27.13
CA ASP A 243 -15.27 -16.62 26.97
C ASP A 243 -15.96 -16.53 25.62
N GLU A 244 -15.99 -15.34 25.00
CA GLU A 244 -16.68 -15.11 23.73
C GLU A 244 -15.83 -15.55 22.52
N PRO A 245 -16.47 -16.03 21.44
CA PRO A 245 -15.82 -16.29 20.16
C PRO A 245 -15.17 -15.00 19.60
N LEU A 246 -14.04 -15.15 18.93
CA LEU A 246 -13.29 -14.07 18.29
C LEU A 246 -13.35 -14.20 16.75
N PRO A 247 -14.51 -13.92 16.12
CA PRO A 247 -14.68 -14.13 14.70
C PRO A 247 -13.94 -13.09 13.88
N PHE A 248 -13.12 -13.53 12.91
CA PHE A 248 -12.40 -12.70 11.96
C PHE A 248 -12.44 -13.29 10.55
N LEU A 249 -12.01 -12.52 9.56
CA LEU A 249 -11.87 -12.94 8.18
C LEU A 249 -10.40 -13.15 7.87
N GLY A 250 -10.01 -14.33 7.43
CA GLY A 250 -8.63 -14.67 7.11
C GLY A 250 -8.52 -16.00 6.38
N ASP A 251 -7.31 -16.39 6.02
CA ASP A 251 -6.99 -17.73 5.51
C ASP A 251 -6.54 -18.61 6.67
N ASN A 252 -7.27 -19.74 6.88
CA ASN A 252 -7.06 -20.61 8.04
C ASN A 252 -5.64 -21.17 8.08
N GLY A 253 -5.16 -21.71 6.98
CA GLY A 253 -3.80 -22.28 6.93
C GLY A 253 -2.70 -21.24 7.14
N LYS A 254 -2.89 -20.04 6.58
CA LYS A 254 -1.91 -18.95 6.73
C LYS A 254 -1.92 -18.37 8.15
N MET A 255 -3.10 -18.18 8.75
CA MET A 255 -3.16 -17.68 10.12
C MET A 255 -2.68 -18.73 11.14
N TYR A 256 -2.97 -20.03 10.92
CA TYR A 256 -2.36 -21.11 11.69
C TYR A 256 -0.82 -21.01 11.65
N ARG A 257 -0.23 -20.83 10.46
CA ARG A 257 1.21 -20.66 10.29
C ARG A 257 1.74 -19.40 10.99
N VAL A 258 0.97 -18.31 11.03
CA VAL A 258 1.31 -17.12 11.81
C VAL A 258 1.44 -17.47 13.30
N ILE A 259 0.40 -18.07 13.89
CA ILE A 259 0.41 -18.42 15.31
C ILE A 259 1.52 -19.44 15.62
N GLN A 260 1.71 -20.44 14.76
CA GLN A 260 2.77 -21.42 14.89
C GLN A 260 4.16 -20.76 14.90
N ASN A 261 4.45 -19.88 13.95
CA ASN A 261 5.72 -19.17 13.90
C ASN A 261 5.98 -18.31 15.16
N LEU A 262 4.93 -17.73 15.74
CA LEU A 262 5.05 -16.97 16.98
C LEU A 262 5.35 -17.90 18.18
N VAL A 263 4.68 -19.04 18.27
CA VAL A 263 4.91 -20.03 19.33
C VAL A 263 6.29 -20.67 19.18
N GLU A 264 6.71 -21.07 17.98
CA GLU A 264 8.06 -21.57 17.68
C GLU A 264 9.15 -20.56 18.10
N ASN A 265 8.93 -19.27 17.83
CA ASN A 265 9.82 -18.20 18.26
C ASN A 265 9.93 -18.16 19.79
N ILE A 266 8.80 -18.24 20.50
CA ILE A 266 8.75 -18.26 21.96
C ILE A 266 9.51 -19.48 22.50
N LEU A 267 9.21 -20.68 22.00
CA LEU A 267 9.87 -21.92 22.45
C LEU A 267 11.39 -21.86 22.30
N LYS A 268 11.86 -21.18 21.28
CA LYS A 268 13.26 -21.11 20.91
C LYS A 268 14.07 -20.06 21.68
N TYR A 269 13.46 -18.88 21.89
CA TYR A 269 14.18 -17.72 22.41
C TYR A 269 13.82 -17.33 23.84
N SER A 270 12.86 -18.02 24.46
CA SER A 270 12.48 -17.71 25.84
C SER A 270 13.45 -18.29 26.85
N LEU A 271 13.64 -17.58 27.95
CA LEU A 271 14.35 -18.05 29.11
C LEU A 271 13.58 -19.20 29.80
N GLY A 272 14.19 -20.38 29.90
CA GLY A 272 13.58 -21.55 30.54
C GLY A 272 13.12 -21.28 31.96
N GLY A 273 12.04 -21.91 32.41
CA GLY A 273 11.44 -21.72 33.72
C GLY A 273 10.59 -20.46 33.87
N THR A 274 10.41 -19.69 32.78
CA THR A 274 9.59 -18.46 32.78
C THR A 274 8.17 -18.71 32.30
N ARG A 275 7.34 -17.65 32.38
CA ARG A 275 5.94 -17.69 31.92
C ARG A 275 5.82 -17.06 30.55
N VAL A 276 4.96 -17.66 29.72
CA VAL A 276 4.51 -17.13 28.43
C VAL A 276 3.05 -16.71 28.60
N TYR A 277 2.70 -15.50 28.17
CA TYR A 277 1.34 -15.00 28.23
C TYR A 277 0.82 -14.85 26.79
N ILE A 278 -0.36 -15.43 26.52
CA ILE A 278 -1.08 -15.34 25.25
C ILE A 278 -2.43 -14.71 25.54
N ASP A 279 -2.61 -13.48 25.11
CA ASP A 279 -3.82 -12.71 25.28
C ASP A 279 -4.50 -12.52 23.91
N ALA A 280 -5.78 -12.78 23.81
CA ALA A 280 -6.55 -12.48 22.61
C ALA A 280 -7.88 -11.84 22.99
N GLY A 281 -8.32 -10.90 22.18
CA GLY A 281 -9.54 -10.15 22.46
C GLY A 281 -9.99 -9.28 21.31
N LYS A 282 -11.00 -8.45 21.59
CA LYS A 282 -11.55 -7.52 20.64
C LYS A 282 -11.47 -6.10 21.19
N GLU A 283 -10.82 -5.21 20.45
CA GLU A 283 -10.69 -3.80 20.79
C GLU A 283 -10.98 -2.93 19.57
N ASN A 284 -11.79 -1.88 19.73
CA ASN A 284 -12.20 -0.96 18.64
C ASN A 284 -12.79 -1.66 17.40
N GLY A 285 -13.30 -2.89 17.56
CA GLY A 285 -13.83 -3.71 16.48
C GLY A 285 -12.78 -4.49 15.68
N GLU A 286 -11.52 -4.42 16.07
CA GLU A 286 -10.43 -5.25 15.57
C GLU A 286 -10.18 -6.40 16.56
N ILE A 287 -9.70 -7.55 16.04
CA ILE A 287 -9.27 -8.67 16.88
C ILE A 287 -7.76 -8.60 17.00
N PHE A 288 -7.28 -8.69 18.23
CA PHE A 288 -5.87 -8.73 18.54
C PHE A 288 -5.49 -10.07 19.17
N VAL A 289 -4.28 -10.51 18.89
CA VAL A 289 -3.56 -11.58 19.59
C VAL A 289 -2.23 -11.03 20.02
N THR A 290 -1.92 -11.11 21.31
CA THR A 290 -0.66 -10.65 21.87
C THR A 290 0.02 -11.80 22.60
N MET A 291 1.28 -12.06 22.28
CA MET A 291 2.11 -13.04 22.98
C MET A 291 3.28 -12.33 23.65
N LYS A 292 3.56 -12.69 24.89
CA LYS A 292 4.62 -12.09 25.72
C LYS A 292 5.46 -13.18 26.35
N ASN A 293 6.77 -13.05 26.28
CA ASN A 293 7.72 -13.97 26.87
C ASN A 293 8.97 -13.24 27.37
N ILE A 294 9.70 -13.83 28.30
CA ILE A 294 10.99 -13.34 28.73
C ILE A 294 12.05 -13.94 27.81
N SER A 295 12.85 -13.10 27.18
CA SER A 295 13.95 -13.54 26.30
C SER A 295 15.11 -14.12 27.10
N ALA A 296 15.77 -15.16 26.55
CA ALA A 296 17.02 -15.69 27.07
C ALA A 296 18.25 -14.82 26.76
N TYR A 297 18.07 -13.79 25.94
CA TYR A 297 19.13 -12.90 25.45
C TYR A 297 18.75 -11.44 25.72
N GLU A 298 19.75 -10.61 26.02
CA GLU A 298 19.54 -9.17 26.13
C GLU A 298 19.04 -8.59 24.79
N MET A 299 17.96 -7.82 24.88
CA MET A 299 17.36 -7.15 23.73
C MET A 299 17.66 -5.65 23.78
N ASN A 300 18.80 -5.26 23.23
CA ASN A 300 19.25 -3.85 23.15
C ASN A 300 18.88 -3.19 21.83
N PHE A 301 17.64 -3.41 21.33
CA PHE A 301 17.21 -2.91 20.02
C PHE A 301 16.01 -1.98 20.17
N GLU A 302 15.96 -0.90 19.39
CA GLU A 302 14.74 -0.12 19.21
C GLU A 302 13.70 -0.92 18.42
N ALA A 303 12.41 -0.67 18.67
CA ALA A 303 11.30 -1.46 18.09
C ALA A 303 11.32 -1.46 16.55
N GLU A 304 11.73 -0.33 15.93
CA GLU A 304 11.86 -0.19 14.48
C GLU A 304 13.00 -1.02 13.89
N GLU A 305 14.14 -1.11 14.59
CA GLU A 305 15.27 -1.94 14.17
C GLU A 305 14.96 -3.44 14.28
N MET A 306 14.08 -3.83 15.20
CA MET A 306 13.68 -5.23 15.37
C MET A 306 13.05 -5.80 14.11
N MET A 307 12.05 -5.11 13.53
CA MET A 307 11.40 -5.58 12.31
C MET A 307 12.39 -5.67 11.14
N GLU A 308 13.29 -4.69 10.99
CA GLU A 308 14.30 -4.72 9.92
C GLU A 308 15.32 -5.86 10.12
N ARG A 309 15.78 -6.11 11.35
CA ARG A 309 16.74 -7.17 11.66
C ARG A 309 16.13 -8.56 11.52
N PHE A 310 14.88 -8.75 11.95
CA PHE A 310 14.15 -10.02 11.76
C PHE A 310 13.84 -10.29 10.29
N VAL A 311 13.60 -9.26 9.48
CA VAL A 311 13.38 -9.38 8.02
C VAL A 311 14.70 -9.60 7.27
N ARG A 312 15.82 -9.02 7.71
CA ARG A 312 17.12 -9.13 7.02
C ARG A 312 17.94 -10.37 7.40
N GLY A 313 17.54 -11.12 8.45
CA GLY A 313 18.30 -12.28 8.93
C GLY A 313 19.70 -11.88 9.36
N ASP A 314 19.87 -11.42 10.60
CA ASP A 314 21.16 -10.96 11.10
C ASP A 314 22.17 -12.14 11.11
N GLU A 315 23.20 -12.09 10.27
CA GLU A 315 24.23 -13.13 10.10
C GLU A 315 25.06 -13.37 11.38
N SER A 316 24.91 -12.52 12.40
CA SER A 316 25.69 -12.56 13.63
C SER A 316 25.20 -13.56 14.69
N ARG A 317 24.06 -14.26 14.44
CA ARG A 317 23.49 -15.19 15.43
C ARG A 317 23.91 -16.62 15.19
N THR A 318 24.81 -17.10 16.03
CA THR A 318 25.21 -18.52 16.21
C THR A 318 24.11 -19.42 16.78
N SER A 319 22.84 -18.95 16.90
CA SER A 319 21.71 -19.71 17.42
C SER A 319 20.95 -20.46 16.33
N GLU A 320 20.53 -21.69 16.62
CA GLU A 320 19.82 -22.65 15.76
C GLU A 320 18.50 -22.16 15.15
N GLY A 321 18.47 -21.05 14.38
CA GLY A 321 17.26 -20.55 13.77
C GLY A 321 17.47 -19.60 12.60
N HIS A 322 16.65 -19.80 11.57
CA HIS A 322 16.80 -19.12 10.29
C HIS A 322 16.27 -17.69 10.27
N GLY A 323 15.67 -17.21 11.38
CA GLY A 323 15.14 -15.83 11.51
C GLY A 323 13.96 -15.49 10.60
N LEU A 324 13.47 -16.43 9.78
CA LEU A 324 12.44 -16.17 8.77
C LEU A 324 11.00 -16.25 9.31
N GLY A 325 10.77 -16.90 10.45
CA GLY A 325 9.40 -17.15 10.98
C GLY A 325 8.62 -15.88 11.26
N LEU A 326 9.23 -14.86 11.89
CA LEU A 326 8.58 -13.59 12.16
C LEU A 326 8.32 -12.78 10.87
N ALA A 327 9.22 -12.85 9.88
CA ALA A 327 9.03 -12.23 8.59
C ALA A 327 7.85 -12.85 7.82
N ILE A 328 7.72 -14.19 7.85
CA ILE A 328 6.57 -14.91 7.28
C ILE A 328 5.28 -14.53 7.99
N ALA A 329 5.28 -14.51 9.33
CA ALA A 329 4.11 -14.14 10.13
C ALA A 329 3.66 -12.70 9.83
N SER A 330 4.58 -11.77 9.73
CA SER A 330 4.32 -10.37 9.38
C SER A 330 3.74 -10.25 7.96
N SER A 331 4.35 -10.92 6.98
CA SER A 331 3.90 -10.91 5.59
C SER A 331 2.49 -11.49 5.43
N TYR A 332 2.20 -12.64 6.03
CA TYR A 332 0.87 -13.25 6.00
C TYR A 332 -0.17 -12.37 6.67
N THR A 333 0.15 -11.80 7.84
CA THR A 333 -0.76 -10.89 8.55
C THR A 333 -1.08 -9.66 7.69
N ALA A 334 -0.08 -9.04 7.06
CA ALA A 334 -0.26 -7.88 6.18
C ALA A 334 -1.10 -8.22 4.93
N ASN A 335 -0.85 -9.37 4.29
CA ASN A 335 -1.61 -9.82 3.11
C ASN A 335 -3.08 -10.12 3.44
N MET A 336 -3.39 -10.55 4.66
CA MET A 336 -4.76 -10.67 5.17
C MET A 336 -5.37 -9.33 5.62
N GLY A 337 -4.64 -8.22 5.44
CA GLY A 337 -5.10 -6.87 5.76
C GLY A 337 -4.99 -6.50 7.24
N GLY A 338 -4.27 -7.31 8.04
CA GLY A 338 -3.91 -7.04 9.42
C GLY A 338 -2.59 -6.27 9.55
N ARG A 339 -2.11 -6.14 10.77
CA ARG A 339 -0.78 -5.62 11.09
C ARG A 339 -0.14 -6.45 12.20
N MET A 340 1.17 -6.56 12.16
CA MET A 340 1.97 -7.18 13.21
C MET A 340 2.89 -6.13 13.83
N GLU A 341 2.97 -6.11 15.15
CA GLU A 341 3.79 -5.19 15.92
C GLU A 341 4.68 -6.01 16.85
N LEU A 342 5.95 -5.63 16.94
CA LEU A 342 6.92 -6.21 17.87
C LEU A 342 7.35 -5.11 18.84
N ALA A 343 7.54 -5.48 20.10
CA ALA A 343 8.08 -4.58 21.12
C ALA A 343 8.97 -5.38 22.09
N ALA A 344 9.99 -4.72 22.60
CA ALA A 344 10.78 -5.20 23.71
C ALA A 344 10.81 -4.15 24.81
N ASP A 345 10.78 -4.62 26.06
CA ASP A 345 10.94 -3.79 27.24
C ASP A 345 11.88 -4.55 28.18
N GLY A 346 13.19 -4.23 28.12
CA GLY A 346 14.23 -5.05 28.68
C GLY A 346 14.21 -6.46 28.09
N ASP A 347 14.06 -7.47 28.95
CA ASP A 347 14.00 -8.88 28.51
C ASP A 347 12.57 -9.32 28.11
N LEU A 348 11.57 -8.49 28.28
CA LEU A 348 10.19 -8.80 27.90
C LEU A 348 9.99 -8.57 26.40
N PHE A 349 9.83 -9.64 25.65
CA PHE A 349 9.45 -9.60 24.24
C PHE A 349 7.95 -9.70 24.08
N LYS A 350 7.37 -8.85 23.24
CA LYS A 350 5.96 -8.80 22.91
C LYS A 350 5.78 -8.83 21.40
N SER A 351 5.01 -9.78 20.91
CA SER A 351 4.50 -9.81 19.54
C SER A 351 2.99 -9.66 19.53
N SER A 352 2.47 -8.80 18.68
CA SER A 352 1.02 -8.55 18.55
C SER A 352 0.60 -8.62 17.10
N CYS A 353 -0.45 -9.40 16.82
CA CYS A 353 -1.11 -9.44 15.53
C CYS A 353 -2.50 -8.83 15.67
N VAL A 354 -2.85 -7.89 14.80
CA VAL A 354 -4.16 -7.23 14.80
C VAL A 354 -4.82 -7.45 13.45
N SER A 355 -6.04 -8.03 13.46
CA SER A 355 -6.85 -8.25 12.28
C SER A 355 -7.68 -7.01 11.93
N ARG A 356 -7.88 -6.74 10.66
CA ARG A 356 -8.64 -5.56 10.21
C ARG A 356 -10.14 -5.72 10.43
N ARG A 357 -10.82 -4.62 10.76
CA ARG A 357 -12.26 -4.52 11.05
C ARG A 357 -13.13 -5.09 9.92
N GLN A 358 -14.04 -5.99 10.23
CA GLN A 358 -15.03 -6.65 9.36
C GLN A 358 -15.98 -5.68 8.62
N ALA A 359 -16.09 -4.40 9.04
CA ALA A 359 -17.15 -3.48 8.63
C ALA A 359 -17.16 -3.06 7.15
N ARG A 360 -16.06 -3.26 6.39
CA ARG A 360 -16.01 -2.84 4.97
C ARG A 360 -16.38 -3.93 3.96
N ILE A 361 -16.29 -5.20 4.35
CA ILE A 361 -16.53 -6.33 3.42
C ILE A 361 -18.00 -6.66 3.35
N LEU A 362 -18.74 -6.56 4.47
CA LEU A 362 -20.21 -6.73 4.50
C LEU A 362 -20.97 -5.66 3.70
N GLN A 363 -20.36 -4.49 3.43
CA GLN A 363 -20.95 -3.46 2.56
C GLN A 363 -20.73 -3.74 1.07
N ARG A 364 -19.71 -4.50 0.69
CA ARG A 364 -19.50 -4.92 -0.72
C ARG A 364 -20.41 -6.07 -1.12
N GLU A 365 -20.72 -7.01 -0.22
CA GLU A 365 -21.67 -8.11 -0.49
C GLU A 365 -23.12 -7.64 -0.55
N LYS A 366 -23.44 -6.45 0.03
CA LYS A 366 -24.81 -5.85 -0.04
C LYS A 366 -25.04 -4.94 -1.23
N GLN A 367 -24.04 -4.69 -2.09
CA GLN A 367 -24.31 -4.08 -3.39
C GLN A 367 -24.72 -5.20 -4.36
N PRO A 368 -25.98 -5.26 -4.79
CA PRO A 368 -26.40 -6.21 -5.81
C PRO A 368 -25.54 -5.93 -7.05
N GLN A 369 -24.90 -6.97 -7.58
CA GLN A 369 -24.28 -6.93 -8.89
C GLN A 369 -25.32 -6.33 -9.85
N LYS A 370 -25.01 -5.18 -10.43
CA LYS A 370 -25.82 -4.65 -11.55
C LYS A 370 -25.87 -5.77 -12.59
N PRO A 371 -27.06 -6.18 -13.05
CA PRO A 371 -27.15 -7.17 -14.11
C PRO A 371 -26.41 -6.60 -15.33
N ASP A 372 -25.57 -7.40 -15.93
CA ASP A 372 -24.88 -7.14 -17.20
C ASP A 372 -25.93 -6.88 -18.27
N LEU A 373 -26.20 -5.62 -18.57
CA LEU A 373 -27.14 -5.18 -19.61
C LEU A 373 -26.67 -5.47 -21.05
N HIS A 374 -25.44 -6.04 -21.20
CA HIS A 374 -24.88 -6.34 -22.51
C HIS A 374 -25.13 -7.76 -23.03
N LYS A 375 -25.82 -8.64 -22.27
CA LYS A 375 -26.11 -10.01 -22.74
C LYS A 375 -27.45 -10.16 -23.46
N ASN A 376 -28.36 -9.20 -23.35
CA ASN A 376 -29.70 -9.33 -23.95
C ASN A 376 -29.86 -8.69 -25.34
N GLU A 377 -28.85 -8.01 -25.87
CA GLU A 377 -28.94 -7.46 -27.24
C GLU A 377 -28.47 -8.44 -28.33
N THR A 378 -27.76 -9.53 -27.95
CA THR A 378 -27.28 -10.51 -28.95
C THR A 378 -28.25 -11.65 -29.18
N GLU A 379 -29.19 -11.93 -28.26
CA GLU A 379 -30.20 -12.98 -28.44
C GLU A 379 -31.50 -12.50 -29.12
N ALA A 380 -31.77 -11.18 -29.09
CA ALA A 380 -32.94 -10.62 -29.81
C ALA A 380 -32.69 -10.42 -31.31
N GLY A 381 -31.45 -10.42 -31.76
CA GLY A 381 -31.08 -10.30 -33.19
C GLY A 381 -31.14 -11.61 -33.99
N LEU A 382 -31.12 -12.75 -33.34
CA LEU A 382 -31.08 -14.08 -34.01
C LEU A 382 -32.45 -14.75 -34.18
N GLN A 383 -33.55 -14.17 -33.69
CA GLN A 383 -34.91 -14.72 -33.89
C GLN A 383 -35.71 -14.03 -35.02
N GLN A 384 -35.19 -13.02 -35.67
CA GLN A 384 -35.89 -12.34 -36.80
C GLN A 384 -35.44 -12.71 -38.19
N GLU A 385 -34.38 -13.54 -38.36
CA GLU A 385 -33.94 -13.98 -39.70
C GLU A 385 -34.36 -15.42 -40.10
N GLY A 386 -35.21 -16.09 -39.32
CA GLY A 386 -35.63 -17.48 -39.54
C GLY A 386 -37.01 -17.70 -40.16
N SER A 387 -37.70 -16.65 -40.72
CA SER A 387 -39.05 -16.85 -41.25
C SER A 387 -39.33 -16.20 -42.59
N ALA A 388 -38.38 -16.23 -43.52
CA ALA A 388 -38.59 -15.82 -44.90
C ALA A 388 -37.78 -16.67 -45.88
N GLU A 389 -38.07 -17.98 -45.92
CA GLU A 389 -37.84 -18.82 -47.12
C GLU A 389 -38.71 -20.08 -46.97
N GLY A 390 -39.81 -20.07 -47.71
CA GLY A 390 -40.73 -21.17 -47.83
C GLY A 390 -42.01 -20.80 -48.60
N PHE A 391 -41.87 -20.47 -49.87
CA PHE A 391 -42.81 -20.78 -50.95
C PHE A 391 -42.10 -20.57 -52.26
#